data_0f9e918f127d72a780833dc875ec74a2
#
_entry.id   0f9e918f127d72a780833dc875ec74a2
#
_cell.length_a   1.000
_cell.length_b   1.000
_cell.length_c   1.000
_cell.angle_alpha   90.00
_cell.angle_beta   90.00
_cell.angle_gamma   90.00
#
_symmetry.space_group_name_H-M   'P 1'
#
loop_
_entity.id
_entity.type
_entity.pdbx_description
1 polymer ?
#
loop_
_entity_poly.entity_id
_entity_poly.type
_entity_poly.pdbx_seq_one_letter_code
_entity_poly.pdbx_strand_id
1 'polypeptide(L)'
;MIDLSLNRRPARSARAERVSMLPQLAAKAQASGVETALRWHANETVSMTMRQGVLLANQRARSSGISARVFRNGAFGFAALPDDSADALDRALRRAAENAELAPRAGAQPLAPAAPGRGLFDYRRTDARKFTAAERVELFRTLDAAIAAKYPDLVTRDLNLTLFCSEKALATSGGAETFSAVPRVIFHVSLALEAKDGIVDLYDAMGGFGEIEDHLADVDSLLARIDALYDDLRRKAEGAFCEAGPQDVVLDSNVAGILAHEAVGHTCEADLVLAGSIAGDRLGQRVASEKITLGDFGGRGPDGRSSFAIHVDDEGTPCADTLLIEKGVLKTFMHNRDTAQRLGAAPAGNARAFAFSDEPLIRMRNTCILPGDDPLDDMIGAIEHGYYFRRATNGQADLTGEFMFGVNCGREIRNGKLGRALRDTTISGVAFDMLKSVTHVGPTLSWSPSGWCGKKQPITVGMGGPAIKCRVHVGGRS
;
A
#
# COMPACT_ATOMS: atom_id res chain seq x y z
N MET A 1 31.76 -15.91 21.04
CA MET A 1 31.23 -14.73 21.74
C MET A 1 31.43 -13.54 20.82
N ILE A 2 30.38 -13.14 20.12
CA ILE A 2 30.40 -11.94 19.26
C ILE A 2 29.88 -10.81 20.13
N ASP A 3 30.70 -9.78 20.31
CA ASP A 3 30.40 -8.58 21.08
C ASP A 3 29.25 -7.78 20.42
N LEU A 4 28.07 -7.78 21.05
CA LEU A 4 26.86 -7.08 20.59
C LEU A 4 26.70 -5.69 21.22
N SER A 5 27.79 -5.04 21.64
CA SER A 5 27.78 -3.66 22.13
C SER A 5 27.78 -2.62 21.01
N LEU A 6 26.87 -2.71 20.04
CA LEU A 6 26.63 -1.67 19.07
C LEU A 6 25.82 -0.52 19.68
N ASN A 7 26.53 0.54 20.04
CA ASN A 7 26.11 1.92 20.29
C ASN A 7 24.59 2.19 20.31
N ARG A 8 23.97 2.06 21.48
CA ARG A 8 22.66 2.63 21.78
C ARG A 8 22.76 4.15 21.92
N ARG A 9 22.70 4.90 20.83
CA ARG A 9 22.33 6.32 20.95
C ARG A 9 20.84 6.38 21.32
N PRO A 10 20.45 7.18 22.31
CA PRO A 10 19.04 7.30 22.68
C PRO A 10 18.21 7.85 21.49
N ALA A 11 17.01 7.34 21.28
CA ALA A 11 16.14 7.67 20.14
C ALA A 11 15.90 9.20 19.94
N ARG A 12 15.97 9.98 21.02
CA ARG A 12 15.87 11.45 20.96
C ARG A 12 17.06 12.12 20.26
N SER A 13 18.29 11.59 20.36
CA SER A 13 19.47 12.16 19.70
C SER A 13 19.42 11.91 18.18
N ALA A 14 19.01 10.73 17.76
CA ALA A 14 18.88 10.40 16.34
C ALA A 14 17.82 11.26 15.62
N ARG A 15 16.66 11.53 16.27
CA ARG A 15 15.64 12.44 15.73
C ARG A 15 16.18 13.86 15.55
N ALA A 16 16.83 14.41 16.57
CA ALA A 16 17.41 15.77 16.51
C ALA A 16 18.47 15.88 15.41
N GLU A 17 19.33 14.89 15.25
CA GLU A 17 20.34 14.84 14.19
C GLU A 17 19.70 14.83 12.78
N ARG A 18 18.56 14.11 12.58
CA ARG A 18 17.91 14.01 11.27
C ARG A 18 17.14 15.27 10.89
N VAL A 19 16.45 15.88 11.85
CA VAL A 19 15.77 17.17 11.65
C VAL A 19 16.81 18.28 11.41
N SER A 20 18.00 18.19 12.03
CA SER A 20 19.09 19.17 11.82
C SER A 20 19.70 19.16 10.42
N MET A 21 19.42 18.13 9.60
CA MET A 21 19.82 18.12 8.18
C MET A 21 18.96 19.05 7.31
N LEU A 22 17.70 19.33 7.68
CA LEU A 22 16.78 20.12 6.87
C LEU A 22 17.34 21.50 6.49
N PRO A 23 17.92 22.31 7.41
CA PRO A 23 18.49 23.61 7.05
C PRO A 23 19.63 23.49 6.02
N GLN A 24 20.45 22.47 6.11
CA GLN A 24 21.54 22.22 5.14
C GLN A 24 20.99 21.85 3.77
N LEU A 25 19.99 20.94 3.70
CA LEU A 25 19.32 20.58 2.46
C LEU A 25 18.64 21.81 1.84
N ALA A 26 17.93 22.62 2.65
CA ALA A 26 17.22 23.82 2.19
C ALA A 26 18.20 24.86 1.62
N ALA A 27 19.28 25.17 2.34
CA ALA A 27 20.28 26.10 1.88
C ALA A 27 20.93 25.68 0.55
N LYS A 28 21.24 24.39 0.39
CA LYS A 28 21.81 23.85 -0.85
C LYS A 28 20.81 23.83 -2.00
N ALA A 29 19.56 23.47 -1.74
CA ALA A 29 18.50 23.48 -2.75
C ALA A 29 18.26 24.91 -3.28
N GLN A 30 18.17 25.89 -2.40
CA GLN A 30 18.00 27.29 -2.78
C GLN A 30 19.22 27.86 -3.54
N ALA A 31 20.44 27.50 -3.11
CA ALA A 31 21.68 27.95 -3.77
C ALA A 31 21.91 27.31 -5.16
N SER A 32 21.17 26.29 -5.55
CA SER A 32 21.33 25.60 -6.85
C SER A 32 20.96 26.47 -8.06
N GLY A 33 20.12 27.50 -7.88
CA GLY A 33 19.68 28.40 -8.94
C GLY A 33 18.75 27.76 -9.99
N VAL A 34 18.38 26.50 -9.81
CA VAL A 34 17.49 25.71 -10.68
C VAL A 34 16.49 24.94 -9.84
N GLU A 35 15.43 24.45 -10.47
CA GLU A 35 14.45 23.60 -9.78
C GLU A 35 15.13 22.33 -9.25
N THR A 36 15.19 22.18 -7.94
CA THR A 36 15.96 21.15 -7.24
C THR A 36 15.18 20.60 -6.06
N ALA A 37 15.18 19.27 -5.93
CA ALA A 37 14.73 18.56 -4.73
C ALA A 37 15.92 17.75 -4.17
N LEU A 38 16.21 17.95 -2.88
CA LEU A 38 17.22 17.24 -2.13
C LEU A 38 16.57 16.42 -1.04
N ARG A 39 16.89 15.14 -0.97
CA ARG A 39 16.26 14.21 -0.03
C ARG A 39 17.28 13.33 0.66
N TRP A 40 17.27 13.31 1.97
CA TRP A 40 17.80 12.21 2.76
C TRP A 40 16.67 11.22 3.01
N HIS A 41 16.95 9.92 2.86
CA HIS A 41 15.95 8.89 3.05
C HIS A 41 16.57 7.64 3.69
N ALA A 42 15.92 7.09 4.69
CA ALA A 42 16.30 5.84 5.31
C ALA A 42 15.08 4.92 5.49
N ASN A 43 15.26 3.66 5.16
CA ASN A 43 14.31 2.60 5.48
C ASN A 43 14.94 1.64 6.49
N GLU A 44 14.18 1.33 7.52
CA GLU A 44 14.54 0.31 8.49
C GLU A 44 13.48 -0.79 8.49
N THR A 45 13.92 -2.04 8.44
CA THR A 45 13.06 -3.22 8.47
C THR A 45 13.55 -4.19 9.55
N VAL A 46 12.63 -4.67 10.39
CA VAL A 46 12.85 -5.83 11.25
C VAL A 46 11.93 -6.94 10.76
N SER A 47 12.51 -8.07 10.40
CA SER A 47 11.76 -9.26 9.95
C SER A 47 11.98 -10.40 10.91
N MET A 48 10.91 -11.07 11.31
CA MET A 48 10.96 -12.26 12.15
C MET A 48 10.04 -13.33 11.57
N THR A 49 10.54 -14.55 11.44
CA THR A 49 9.78 -15.71 10.96
C THR A 49 9.91 -16.85 11.95
N MET A 50 8.78 -17.38 12.38
CA MET A 50 8.69 -18.59 13.19
C MET A 50 7.79 -19.60 12.47
N ARG A 51 8.28 -20.82 12.32
CA ARG A 51 7.54 -21.95 11.76
C ARG A 51 7.50 -23.08 12.76
N GLN A 52 6.30 -23.52 13.15
CA GLN A 52 6.09 -24.64 14.09
C GLN A 52 6.97 -24.54 15.34
N GLY A 53 7.01 -23.35 15.97
CA GLY A 53 7.79 -23.06 17.17
C GLY A 53 9.29 -22.82 16.96
N VAL A 54 9.80 -23.04 15.73
CA VAL A 54 11.21 -22.83 15.40
C VAL A 54 11.40 -21.41 14.83
N LEU A 55 12.25 -20.60 15.45
CA LEU A 55 12.65 -19.29 14.96
C LEU A 55 13.61 -19.47 13.78
N LEU A 56 13.13 -19.20 12.56
CA LEU A 56 13.91 -19.36 11.32
C LEU A 56 14.70 -18.08 10.98
N ALA A 57 14.14 -16.91 11.28
CA ALA A 57 14.78 -15.62 11.01
C ALA A 57 14.40 -14.60 12.08
N ASN A 58 15.35 -13.73 12.44
CA ASN A 58 15.14 -12.51 13.21
C ASN A 58 16.24 -11.52 12.77
N GLN A 59 15.90 -10.70 11.77
CA GLN A 59 16.86 -9.87 11.06
C GLN A 59 16.46 -8.41 11.15
N ARG A 60 17.46 -7.52 11.15
CA ARG A 60 17.30 -6.08 11.02
C ARG A 60 18.12 -5.61 9.82
N ALA A 61 17.48 -4.90 8.92
CA ALA A 61 18.11 -4.28 7.77
C ALA A 61 17.87 -2.77 7.80
N ARG A 62 18.84 -2.00 7.35
CA ARG A 62 18.72 -0.56 7.16
C ARG A 62 19.39 -0.17 5.86
N SER A 63 18.71 0.65 5.06
CA SER A 63 19.28 1.34 3.92
C SER A 63 19.09 2.84 4.12
N SER A 64 20.12 3.65 3.81
CA SER A 64 20.00 5.11 3.88
C SER A 64 20.95 5.77 2.90
N GLY A 65 20.60 7.00 2.51
CA GLY A 65 21.43 7.80 1.64
C GLY A 65 20.78 9.12 1.27
N ILE A 66 21.47 9.86 0.41
CA ILE A 66 21.03 11.15 -0.12
C ILE A 66 20.71 10.99 -1.60
N SER A 67 19.67 11.70 -2.06
CA SER A 67 19.39 11.87 -3.48
C SER A 67 19.15 13.34 -3.81
N ALA A 68 19.50 13.67 -5.06
CA ALA A 68 19.21 14.95 -5.69
C ALA A 68 18.41 14.71 -6.98
N ARG A 69 17.40 15.52 -7.22
CA ARG A 69 16.66 15.58 -8.46
C ARG A 69 16.64 17.02 -8.95
N VAL A 70 17.11 17.25 -10.15
CA VAL A 70 17.26 18.57 -10.78
C VAL A 70 16.43 18.61 -12.04
N PHE A 71 15.66 19.67 -12.24
CA PHE A 71 14.95 19.92 -13.49
C PHE A 71 15.67 21.00 -14.29
N ARG A 72 16.11 20.67 -15.50
CA ARG A 72 16.82 21.60 -16.39
C ARG A 72 16.54 21.26 -17.85
N ASN A 73 16.37 22.28 -18.69
CA ASN A 73 16.13 22.10 -20.12
C ASN A 73 14.97 21.12 -20.45
N GLY A 74 13.90 21.13 -19.61
CA GLY A 74 12.73 20.28 -19.78
C GLY A 74 12.89 18.82 -19.35
N ALA A 75 14.01 18.45 -18.76
CA ALA A 75 14.28 17.11 -18.29
C ALA A 75 14.64 17.07 -16.79
N PHE A 76 14.32 15.96 -16.17
CA PHE A 76 14.81 15.65 -14.83
C PHE A 76 16.12 14.87 -14.92
N GLY A 77 17.10 15.31 -14.14
CA GLY A 77 18.24 14.49 -13.80
C GLY A 77 18.16 14.04 -12.35
N PHE A 78 18.54 12.80 -12.10
CA PHE A 78 18.53 12.18 -10.78
C PHE A 78 19.87 11.56 -10.46
N ALA A 79 20.31 11.68 -9.20
CA ALA A 79 21.46 10.96 -8.68
C ALA A 79 21.27 10.65 -7.20
N ALA A 80 21.78 9.49 -6.75
CA ALA A 80 21.70 9.05 -5.37
C ALA A 80 23.03 8.45 -4.91
N LEU A 81 23.33 8.60 -3.63
CA LEU A 81 24.53 8.07 -2.98
C LEU A 81 24.18 7.43 -1.63
N PRO A 82 24.71 6.25 -1.28
CA PRO A 82 24.49 5.56 -0.02
C PRO A 82 25.32 6.17 1.13
N ASP A 83 25.33 7.48 1.23
CA ASP A 83 26.15 8.29 2.14
C ASP A 83 25.32 9.52 2.53
N ASP A 84 25.44 10.00 3.74
CA ASP A 84 24.70 11.15 4.27
C ASP A 84 25.61 12.35 4.63
N SER A 85 26.86 12.34 4.13
CA SER A 85 27.81 13.45 4.31
C SER A 85 27.48 14.67 3.44
N ALA A 86 28.01 15.83 3.83
CA ALA A 86 27.89 17.06 3.06
C ALA A 86 28.52 16.94 1.66
N ASP A 87 29.64 16.21 1.54
CA ASP A 87 30.29 15.92 0.26
C ASP A 87 29.45 15.04 -0.65
N ALA A 88 28.74 14.02 -0.09
CA ALA A 88 27.81 13.21 -0.84
C ALA A 88 26.66 14.05 -1.41
N LEU A 89 26.14 15.02 -0.63
CA LEU A 89 25.10 15.93 -1.09
C LEU A 89 25.56 16.77 -2.29
N ASP A 90 26.79 17.32 -2.24
CA ASP A 90 27.36 18.10 -3.34
C ASP A 90 27.61 17.24 -4.60
N ARG A 91 28.08 16.01 -4.42
CA ARG A 91 28.26 15.05 -5.52
C ARG A 91 26.94 14.64 -6.16
N ALA A 92 25.91 14.35 -5.33
CA ALA A 92 24.59 14.00 -5.83
C ALA A 92 23.98 15.16 -6.63
N LEU A 93 24.08 16.38 -6.14
CA LEU A 93 23.58 17.57 -6.83
C LEU A 93 24.26 17.80 -8.18
N ARG A 94 25.62 17.74 -8.23
CA ARG A 94 26.35 17.86 -9.50
C ARG A 94 25.95 16.80 -10.52
N ARG A 95 25.95 15.51 -10.12
CA ARG A 95 25.57 14.41 -11.00
C ARG A 95 24.13 14.51 -11.49
N ALA A 96 23.20 14.93 -10.64
CA ALA A 96 21.82 15.15 -11.04
C ALA A 96 21.71 16.27 -12.08
N ALA A 97 22.45 17.37 -11.91
CA ALA A 97 22.51 18.46 -12.87
C ALA A 97 23.10 17.99 -14.23
N GLU A 98 24.20 17.26 -14.21
CA GLU A 98 24.82 16.65 -15.41
C GLU A 98 23.84 15.70 -16.11
N ASN A 99 23.15 14.83 -15.36
CA ASN A 99 22.16 13.91 -15.93
C ASN A 99 20.97 14.62 -16.58
N ALA A 100 20.55 15.79 -16.04
CA ALA A 100 19.49 16.59 -16.65
C ALA A 100 19.90 17.17 -18.03
N GLU A 101 21.18 17.37 -18.26
CA GLU A 101 21.70 17.89 -19.53
C GLU A 101 21.78 16.82 -20.64
N LEU A 102 21.78 15.52 -20.27
CA LEU A 102 21.91 14.42 -21.24
C LEU A 102 20.64 14.17 -22.08
N ALA A 103 19.46 14.60 -21.61
CA ALA A 103 18.19 14.34 -22.29
C ALA A 103 17.31 15.60 -22.38
N PRO A 104 17.80 16.70 -22.96
CA PRO A 104 17.01 17.92 -23.06
C PRO A 104 15.76 17.70 -23.93
N ARG A 105 14.63 18.28 -23.50
CA ARG A 105 13.38 18.27 -24.25
C ARG A 105 13.20 19.62 -24.94
N ALA A 106 13.28 19.64 -26.27
CA ALA A 106 13.07 20.85 -27.02
C ALA A 106 11.64 21.41 -26.79
N GLY A 107 11.56 22.71 -26.55
CA GLY A 107 10.26 23.38 -26.31
C GLY A 107 9.62 23.14 -24.94
N ALA A 108 10.27 22.42 -24.03
CA ALA A 108 9.74 22.21 -22.70
C ALA A 108 9.70 23.52 -21.90
N GLN A 109 8.59 23.74 -21.19
CA GLN A 109 8.41 24.87 -20.29
C GLN A 109 9.01 24.56 -18.91
N PRO A 110 9.46 25.56 -18.16
CA PRO A 110 9.79 25.42 -16.74
C PRO A 110 8.59 24.82 -15.98
N LEU A 111 8.88 24.04 -14.93
CA LEU A 111 7.79 23.53 -14.07
C LEU A 111 7.03 24.70 -13.43
N ALA A 112 5.71 24.63 -13.46
CA ALA A 112 4.87 25.62 -12.80
C ALA A 112 5.18 25.67 -11.30
N PRO A 113 5.20 26.87 -10.69
CA PRO A 113 5.32 26.98 -9.25
C PRO A 113 4.22 26.19 -8.54
N ALA A 114 4.58 25.48 -7.49
CA ALA A 114 3.62 24.80 -6.61
C ALA A 114 3.75 25.32 -5.18
N ALA A 115 2.66 25.28 -4.43
CA ALA A 115 2.72 25.60 -3.01
C ALA A 115 3.67 24.65 -2.29
N PRO A 116 4.67 25.15 -1.53
CA PRO A 116 5.62 24.28 -0.86
C PRO A 116 5.02 23.62 0.37
N GLY A 117 5.16 22.31 0.46
CA GLY A 117 4.82 21.55 1.66
C GLY A 117 5.82 21.77 2.78
N ARG A 118 5.34 21.95 4.01
CA ARG A 118 6.20 22.12 5.20
C ARG A 118 5.66 21.36 6.38
N GLY A 119 6.54 20.81 7.22
CA GLY A 119 6.14 20.19 8.47
C GLY A 119 7.04 19.06 8.95
N LEU A 120 6.81 18.67 10.20
CA LEU A 120 7.47 17.55 10.87
C LEU A 120 6.40 16.50 11.19
N PHE A 121 6.45 15.37 10.51
CA PHE A 121 5.46 14.30 10.55
C PHE A 121 6.09 13.03 11.13
N ASP A 122 6.37 13.03 12.44
CA ASP A 122 6.99 11.91 13.13
C ASP A 122 5.94 11.11 13.89
N TYR A 123 5.65 9.91 13.42
CA TYR A 123 4.63 9.02 13.97
C TYR A 123 5.20 7.91 14.85
N ARG A 124 6.50 7.95 15.14
CA ARG A 124 7.12 7.00 16.07
C ARG A 124 6.71 7.32 17.49
N ARG A 125 6.42 6.31 18.28
CA ARG A 125 6.17 6.47 19.71
C ARG A 125 7.44 6.89 20.45
N THR A 126 7.38 7.94 21.20
CA THR A 126 8.54 8.49 21.95
C THR A 126 8.47 8.26 23.45
N ASP A 127 7.28 8.02 23.98
CA ASP A 127 6.93 8.01 25.40
C ASP A 127 6.45 6.63 25.90
N ALA A 128 6.15 5.71 25.00
CA ALA A 128 5.69 4.37 25.36
C ALA A 128 6.84 3.37 25.44
N ARG A 129 6.67 2.37 26.31
CA ARG A 129 7.52 1.19 26.34
C ARG A 129 7.42 0.46 24.99
N LYS A 130 8.56 0.14 24.41
CA LYS A 130 8.66 -0.62 23.15
C LYS A 130 9.00 -2.07 23.42
N PHE A 131 8.39 -2.98 22.65
CA PHE A 131 8.78 -4.39 22.65
C PHE A 131 10.27 -4.55 22.32
N THR A 132 11.01 -5.18 23.19
CA THR A 132 12.38 -5.61 22.92
C THR A 132 12.39 -6.77 21.91
N ALA A 133 13.57 -7.09 21.37
CA ALA A 133 13.71 -8.26 20.50
C ALA A 133 13.33 -9.57 21.21
N ALA A 134 13.67 -9.70 22.51
CA ALA A 134 13.32 -10.86 23.30
C ALA A 134 11.81 -10.98 23.53
N GLU A 135 11.15 -9.88 23.85
CA GLU A 135 9.69 -9.86 24.06
C GLU A 135 8.91 -10.19 22.76
N ARG A 136 9.41 -9.75 21.60
CA ARG A 136 8.81 -10.16 20.33
C ARG A 136 8.93 -11.67 20.07
N VAL A 137 10.09 -12.26 20.36
CA VAL A 137 10.27 -13.72 20.25
C VAL A 137 9.36 -14.45 21.21
N GLU A 138 9.21 -13.97 22.46
CA GLU A 138 8.34 -14.58 23.47
C GLU A 138 6.86 -14.48 23.08
N LEU A 139 6.43 -13.34 22.55
CA LEU A 139 5.08 -13.21 21.98
C LEU A 139 4.81 -14.29 20.93
N PHE A 140 5.76 -14.51 20.00
CA PHE A 140 5.60 -15.51 18.94
C PHE A 140 5.59 -16.94 19.48
N ARG A 141 6.41 -17.23 20.49
CA ARG A 141 6.38 -18.54 21.16
C ARG A 141 5.04 -18.79 21.85
N THR A 142 4.53 -17.78 22.53
CA THR A 142 3.22 -17.84 23.20
C THR A 142 2.10 -18.11 22.20
N LEU A 143 2.07 -17.36 21.09
CA LEU A 143 1.07 -17.56 20.03
C LEU A 143 1.20 -18.94 19.38
N ASP A 144 2.41 -19.35 18.98
CA ASP A 144 2.64 -20.66 18.36
C ASP A 144 2.26 -21.82 19.29
N ALA A 145 2.62 -21.74 20.57
CA ALA A 145 2.26 -22.77 21.57
C ALA A 145 0.74 -22.86 21.76
N ALA A 146 0.04 -21.72 21.81
CA ALA A 146 -1.41 -21.68 21.91
C ALA A 146 -2.09 -22.29 20.67
N ILE A 147 -1.61 -21.96 19.48
CA ILE A 147 -2.10 -22.52 18.21
C ILE A 147 -1.85 -24.04 18.18
N ALA A 148 -0.64 -24.48 18.51
CA ALA A 148 -0.26 -25.91 18.51
C ALA A 148 -1.11 -26.74 19.49
N ALA A 149 -1.38 -26.18 20.68
CA ALA A 149 -2.19 -26.86 21.70
C ALA A 149 -3.65 -26.97 21.28
N LYS A 150 -4.20 -25.92 20.64
CA LYS A 150 -5.61 -25.83 20.26
C LYS A 150 -5.92 -26.58 18.96
N TYR A 151 -4.99 -26.61 18.01
CA TYR A 151 -5.16 -27.12 16.64
C TYR A 151 -4.06 -28.12 16.27
N PRO A 152 -4.09 -29.33 16.86
CA PRO A 152 -3.04 -30.34 16.64
C PRO A 152 -3.06 -30.99 15.25
N ASP A 153 -4.13 -30.76 14.48
CA ASP A 153 -4.30 -31.25 13.10
C ASP A 153 -3.65 -30.34 12.04
N LEU A 154 -3.09 -29.19 12.43
CA LEU A 154 -2.35 -28.32 11.51
C LEU A 154 -1.04 -28.98 11.06
N VAL A 155 -0.87 -29.12 9.72
CA VAL A 155 0.39 -29.56 9.10
C VAL A 155 1.46 -28.49 9.11
N THR A 156 1.03 -27.22 9.01
CA THR A 156 1.96 -26.07 9.05
C THR A 156 1.28 -24.88 9.75
N ARG A 157 2.09 -24.17 10.54
CA ARG A 157 1.75 -22.87 11.11
C ARG A 157 2.97 -21.96 11.03
N ASP A 158 2.80 -20.85 10.33
CA ASP A 158 3.84 -19.83 10.13
C ASP A 158 3.40 -18.50 10.72
N LEU A 159 4.27 -17.89 11.50
CA LEU A 159 4.13 -16.54 12.03
C LEU A 159 5.22 -15.65 11.46
N ASN A 160 4.84 -14.59 10.75
CA ASN A 160 5.78 -13.68 10.10
C ASN A 160 5.50 -12.23 10.53
N LEU A 161 6.51 -11.56 11.06
CA LEU A 161 6.45 -10.15 11.44
C LEU A 161 7.38 -9.35 10.55
N THR A 162 6.86 -8.23 10.04
CA THR A 162 7.65 -7.17 9.42
C THR A 162 7.32 -5.85 10.12
N LEU A 163 8.32 -5.27 10.78
CA LEU A 163 8.28 -3.89 11.24
C LEU A 163 9.05 -3.05 10.23
N PHE A 164 8.41 -2.05 9.69
CA PHE A 164 9.00 -1.16 8.69
C PHE A 164 8.88 0.29 9.17
N CYS A 165 9.94 1.08 9.01
CA CYS A 165 9.89 2.52 9.23
C CYS A 165 10.62 3.22 8.10
N SER A 166 9.94 4.16 7.43
CA SER A 166 10.54 5.05 6.44
C SER A 166 10.74 6.42 7.05
N GLU A 167 11.97 6.90 7.04
CA GLU A 167 12.36 8.24 7.48
C GLU A 167 12.81 9.07 6.28
N LYS A 168 12.29 10.29 6.12
CA LYS A 168 12.68 11.21 5.04
C LYS A 168 12.87 12.62 5.56
N ALA A 169 13.94 13.28 5.13
CA ALA A 169 14.09 14.74 5.18
C ALA A 169 14.15 15.24 3.73
N LEU A 170 13.32 16.19 3.37
CA LEU A 170 13.19 16.74 2.03
C LEU A 170 13.24 18.25 2.08
N ALA A 171 14.04 18.86 1.20
CA ALA A 171 14.00 20.28 0.92
C ALA A 171 14.06 20.53 -0.59
N THR A 172 13.35 21.57 -1.05
CA THR A 172 13.31 21.96 -2.46
C THR A 172 13.69 23.42 -2.66
N SER A 173 14.16 23.76 -3.87
CA SER A 173 14.43 25.16 -4.25
C SER A 173 13.16 26.02 -4.21
N GLY A 174 11.98 25.41 -4.36
CA GLY A 174 10.67 26.06 -4.22
C GLY A 174 10.22 26.30 -2.77
N GLY A 175 11.06 25.96 -1.77
CA GLY A 175 10.85 26.25 -0.35
C GLY A 175 10.05 25.19 0.41
N ALA A 176 9.86 23.98 -0.13
CA ALA A 176 9.37 22.86 0.67
C ALA A 176 10.45 22.40 1.66
N GLU A 177 10.04 22.13 2.89
CA GLU A 177 10.90 21.64 3.97
C GLU A 177 10.11 20.67 4.85
N THR A 178 10.42 19.37 4.77
CA THR A 178 9.68 18.35 5.50
C THR A 178 10.58 17.30 6.11
N PHE A 179 10.17 16.83 7.27
CA PHE A 179 10.66 15.58 7.85
C PHE A 179 9.48 14.65 8.11
N SER A 180 9.61 13.40 7.73
CA SER A 180 8.62 12.36 8.05
C SER A 180 9.29 11.11 8.59
N ALA A 181 8.62 10.44 9.54
CA ALA A 181 8.98 9.11 10.03
C ALA A 181 7.69 8.31 10.20
N VAL A 182 7.51 7.30 9.36
CA VAL A 182 6.26 6.58 9.23
C VAL A 182 6.47 5.10 9.52
N PRO A 183 6.12 4.64 10.74
CA PRO A 183 6.20 3.24 11.11
C PRO A 183 5.01 2.45 10.56
N ARG A 184 5.23 1.16 10.31
CA ARG A 184 4.23 0.20 9.88
C ARG A 184 4.52 -1.20 10.41
N VAL A 185 3.47 -1.91 10.76
CA VAL A 185 3.52 -3.30 11.22
C VAL A 185 2.74 -4.18 10.26
N ILE A 186 3.33 -5.32 9.90
CA ILE A 186 2.64 -6.37 9.16
C ILE A 186 2.93 -7.68 9.89
N PHE A 187 1.89 -8.30 10.41
CA PHE A 187 1.95 -9.61 11.04
C PHE A 187 1.08 -10.57 10.25
N HIS A 188 1.71 -11.57 9.63
CA HIS A 188 1.03 -12.63 8.92
C HIS A 188 1.01 -13.90 9.76
N VAL A 189 -0.16 -14.53 9.82
CA VAL A 189 -0.34 -15.89 10.31
C VAL A 189 -0.81 -16.73 9.14
N SER A 190 -0.08 -17.81 8.83
CA SER A 190 -0.45 -18.77 7.79
C SER A 190 -0.61 -20.14 8.43
N LEU A 191 -1.73 -20.79 8.14
CA LEU A 191 -2.10 -22.11 8.64
C LEU A 191 -2.37 -23.05 7.47
N ALA A 192 -1.97 -24.31 7.59
CA ALA A 192 -2.26 -25.33 6.58
C ALA A 192 -2.80 -26.61 7.19
N LEU A 193 -3.75 -27.24 6.49
CA LEU A 193 -4.38 -28.51 6.82
C LEU A 193 -4.23 -29.51 5.68
N GLU A 194 -4.22 -30.79 6.02
CA GLU A 194 -4.42 -31.86 5.03
C GLU A 194 -5.92 -31.92 4.68
N ALA A 195 -6.22 -31.92 3.38
CA ALA A 195 -7.54 -32.11 2.82
C ALA A 195 -7.53 -33.34 1.90
N LYS A 196 -8.71 -33.81 1.47
CA LYS A 196 -8.83 -35.00 0.62
C LYS A 196 -7.96 -34.96 -0.64
N ASP A 197 -7.79 -33.76 -1.21
CA ASP A 197 -7.10 -33.56 -2.51
C ASP A 197 -5.72 -32.88 -2.34
N GLY A 198 -5.12 -32.96 -1.16
CA GLY A 198 -3.82 -32.37 -0.84
C GLY A 198 -3.88 -31.31 0.27
N ILE A 199 -2.80 -30.58 0.44
CA ILE A 199 -2.69 -29.54 1.47
C ILE A 199 -3.45 -28.30 1.03
N VAL A 200 -4.23 -27.72 1.95
CA VAL A 200 -4.85 -26.40 1.80
C VAL A 200 -4.30 -25.47 2.84
N ASP A 201 -4.10 -24.24 2.46
CA ASP A 201 -3.62 -23.18 3.34
C ASP A 201 -4.55 -21.96 3.34
N LEU A 202 -4.43 -21.16 4.38
CA LEU A 202 -5.06 -19.87 4.48
C LEU A 202 -4.19 -18.97 5.36
N TYR A 203 -4.14 -17.68 5.04
CA TYR A 203 -3.43 -16.72 5.85
C TYR A 203 -4.31 -15.51 6.20
N ASP A 204 -3.96 -14.85 7.30
CA ASP A 204 -4.48 -13.55 7.68
C ASP A 204 -3.34 -12.56 7.91
N ALA A 205 -3.58 -11.28 7.59
CA ALA A 205 -2.68 -10.18 7.82
C ALA A 205 -3.26 -9.24 8.88
N MET A 206 -2.46 -8.91 9.89
CA MET A 206 -2.79 -8.00 10.98
C MET A 206 -1.77 -6.88 11.05
N GLY A 207 -2.11 -5.74 11.67
CA GLY A 207 -1.22 -4.60 11.77
C GLY A 207 -1.74 -3.40 10.98
N GLY A 208 -0.84 -2.62 10.42
CA GLY A 208 -1.12 -1.40 9.67
C GLY A 208 -0.17 -0.28 10.04
N PHE A 209 -0.63 0.96 9.90
CA PHE A 209 0.09 2.17 10.29
C PHE A 209 0.27 2.24 11.80
N GLY A 210 1.50 2.51 12.26
CA GLY A 210 1.87 2.56 13.67
C GLY A 210 2.97 1.58 14.05
N GLU A 211 3.20 1.42 15.34
CA GLU A 211 4.21 0.51 15.89
C GLU A 211 3.57 -0.80 16.40
N ILE A 212 4.39 -1.79 16.73
CA ILE A 212 3.94 -3.13 17.13
C ILE A 212 3.01 -3.08 18.35
N GLU A 213 3.24 -2.16 19.28
CA GLU A 213 2.43 -1.95 20.48
C GLU A 213 0.99 -1.49 20.17
N ASP A 214 0.78 -0.88 19.02
CA ASP A 214 -0.55 -0.43 18.58
C ASP A 214 -1.41 -1.58 18.04
N HIS A 215 -0.78 -2.71 17.68
CA HIS A 215 -1.44 -3.78 16.94
C HIS A 215 -1.35 -5.16 17.60
N LEU A 216 -0.27 -5.48 18.31
CA LEU A 216 0.02 -6.84 18.79
C LEU A 216 0.10 -6.94 20.32
N ALA A 217 -0.30 -5.91 21.06
CA ALA A 217 -0.27 -5.94 22.51
C ALA A 217 -1.39 -6.80 23.14
N ASP A 218 -2.52 -6.93 22.45
CA ASP A 218 -3.68 -7.72 22.90
C ASP A 218 -3.63 -9.13 22.30
N VAL A 219 -3.03 -10.05 23.06
CA VAL A 219 -2.86 -11.46 22.66
C VAL A 219 -4.20 -12.18 22.48
N ASP A 220 -5.19 -11.88 23.31
CA ASP A 220 -6.51 -12.53 23.25
C ASP A 220 -7.23 -12.15 21.93
N SER A 221 -7.14 -10.90 21.54
CA SER A 221 -7.67 -10.44 20.24
C SER A 221 -6.96 -11.11 19.06
N LEU A 222 -5.63 -11.29 19.14
CA LEU A 222 -4.87 -12.03 18.12
C LEU A 222 -5.32 -13.48 18.02
N LEU A 223 -5.46 -14.16 19.16
CA LEU A 223 -5.92 -15.55 19.20
C LEU A 223 -7.34 -15.71 18.67
N ALA A 224 -8.26 -14.78 18.98
CA ALA A 224 -9.61 -14.80 18.43
C ALA A 224 -9.62 -14.68 16.90
N ARG A 225 -8.74 -13.86 16.32
CA ARG A 225 -8.57 -13.78 14.86
C ARG A 225 -7.98 -15.05 14.26
N ILE A 226 -7.02 -15.67 14.94
CA ILE A 226 -6.44 -16.96 14.54
C ILE A 226 -7.49 -18.07 14.60
N ASP A 227 -8.36 -18.06 15.59
CA ASP A 227 -9.49 -18.99 15.69
C ASP A 227 -10.41 -18.85 14.45
N ALA A 228 -10.79 -17.63 14.09
CA ALA A 228 -11.59 -17.38 12.90
C ALA A 228 -10.88 -17.81 11.60
N LEU A 229 -9.55 -17.64 11.53
CA LEU A 229 -8.75 -18.11 10.40
C LEU A 229 -8.75 -19.64 10.29
N TYR A 230 -8.59 -20.33 11.43
CA TYR A 230 -8.64 -21.80 11.46
C TYR A 230 -10.03 -22.34 11.09
N ASP A 231 -11.11 -21.72 11.57
CA ASP A 231 -12.47 -22.08 11.21
C ASP A 231 -12.73 -21.92 9.70
N ASP A 232 -12.23 -20.83 9.10
CA ASP A 232 -12.31 -20.63 7.65
C ASP A 232 -11.48 -21.68 6.90
N LEU A 233 -10.28 -22.01 7.39
CA LEU A 233 -9.42 -23.04 6.80
C LEU A 233 -10.06 -24.43 6.84
N ARG A 234 -10.66 -24.82 7.96
CA ARG A 234 -11.43 -26.07 8.12
C ARG A 234 -12.57 -26.17 7.09
N ARG A 235 -13.34 -25.09 6.99
CA ARG A 235 -14.43 -25.03 6.00
C ARG A 235 -13.90 -25.09 4.57
N LYS A 236 -12.78 -24.44 4.27
CA LYS A 236 -12.11 -24.45 2.97
C LYS A 236 -11.62 -25.86 2.62
N ALA A 237 -11.10 -26.63 3.59
CA ALA A 237 -10.64 -28.00 3.38
C ALA A 237 -11.73 -28.93 2.84
N GLU A 238 -12.99 -28.66 3.22
CA GLU A 238 -14.21 -29.36 2.75
C GLU A 238 -14.90 -28.62 1.60
N GLY A 239 -14.30 -27.52 1.11
CA GLY A 239 -14.89 -26.58 0.18
C GLY A 239 -15.10 -27.13 -1.22
N ALA A 240 -16.03 -26.54 -1.93
CA ALA A 240 -16.31 -26.80 -3.34
C ALA A 240 -15.46 -25.90 -4.25
N PHE A 241 -15.28 -26.31 -5.51
CA PHE A 241 -14.73 -25.42 -6.55
C PHE A 241 -15.83 -24.55 -7.15
N CYS A 242 -15.45 -23.35 -7.59
CA CYS A 242 -16.35 -22.44 -8.27
C CYS A 242 -16.69 -22.96 -9.67
N GLU A 243 -17.87 -22.61 -10.15
CA GLU A 243 -18.25 -22.75 -11.56
C GLU A 243 -17.59 -21.60 -12.35
N ALA A 244 -16.87 -21.93 -13.44
CA ALA A 244 -16.23 -20.96 -14.30
C ALA A 244 -17.23 -20.09 -15.06
N GLY A 245 -16.81 -18.88 -15.37
CA GLY A 245 -17.60 -17.94 -16.19
C GLY A 245 -18.05 -16.68 -15.47
N PRO A 246 -18.92 -15.88 -16.10
CA PRO A 246 -19.43 -14.65 -15.52
C PRO A 246 -20.40 -14.95 -14.37
N GLN A 247 -20.11 -14.45 -13.18
CA GLN A 247 -20.86 -14.71 -11.95
C GLN A 247 -21.19 -13.41 -11.22
N ASP A 248 -22.36 -13.40 -10.56
CA ASP A 248 -22.69 -12.36 -9.59
C ASP A 248 -21.97 -12.67 -8.27
N VAL A 249 -21.27 -11.67 -7.75
CA VAL A 249 -20.44 -11.85 -6.56
C VAL A 249 -20.63 -10.72 -5.56
N VAL A 250 -20.43 -11.04 -4.29
CA VAL A 250 -20.09 -10.05 -3.26
C VAL A 250 -18.59 -10.15 -3.01
N LEU A 251 -17.89 -9.06 -3.17
CA LEU A 251 -16.48 -8.91 -2.78
C LEU A 251 -16.43 -8.24 -1.41
N ASP A 252 -15.73 -8.84 -0.45
CA ASP A 252 -15.54 -8.19 0.85
C ASP A 252 -14.64 -6.95 0.75
N SER A 253 -14.49 -6.25 1.86
CA SER A 253 -13.68 -5.04 1.95
C SER A 253 -12.22 -5.25 1.53
N ASN A 254 -11.63 -6.43 1.78
CA ASN A 254 -10.25 -6.73 1.41
C ASN A 254 -10.11 -6.87 -0.12
N VAL A 255 -10.98 -7.68 -0.73
CA VAL A 255 -10.97 -7.88 -2.20
C VAL A 255 -11.33 -6.60 -2.93
N ALA A 256 -12.33 -5.84 -2.44
CA ALA A 256 -12.74 -4.55 -3.00
C ALA A 256 -11.61 -3.50 -2.92
N GLY A 257 -10.84 -3.48 -1.82
CA GLY A 257 -9.70 -2.58 -1.65
C GLY A 257 -8.55 -2.87 -2.62
N ILE A 258 -8.21 -4.14 -2.83
CA ILE A 258 -7.22 -4.56 -3.82
C ILE A 258 -7.71 -4.22 -5.23
N LEU A 259 -8.99 -4.45 -5.53
CA LEU A 259 -9.59 -4.08 -6.80
C LEU A 259 -9.50 -2.57 -7.05
N ALA A 260 -9.81 -1.74 -6.06
CA ALA A 260 -9.69 -0.28 -6.16
C ALA A 260 -8.27 0.15 -6.53
N HIS A 261 -7.27 -0.52 -5.96
CA HIS A 261 -5.87 -0.25 -6.24
C HIS A 261 -5.45 -0.72 -7.65
N GLU A 262 -5.62 -2.00 -7.94
CA GLU A 262 -5.11 -2.60 -9.16
C GLU A 262 -5.91 -2.18 -10.41
N ALA A 263 -7.22 -2.34 -10.36
CA ALA A 263 -8.06 -2.13 -11.53
C ALA A 263 -8.27 -0.65 -11.88
N VAL A 264 -8.30 0.24 -10.89
CA VAL A 264 -8.57 1.67 -11.10
C VAL A 264 -7.38 2.54 -10.78
N GLY A 265 -6.72 2.30 -9.64
CA GLY A 265 -5.61 3.12 -9.20
C GLY A 265 -4.52 3.23 -10.25
N HIS A 266 -4.01 2.11 -10.75
CA HIS A 266 -2.97 2.11 -11.78
C HIS A 266 -3.42 2.75 -13.09
N THR A 267 -4.63 2.49 -13.55
CA THR A 267 -5.12 3.10 -14.79
C THR A 267 -5.25 4.63 -14.71
N CYS A 268 -5.39 5.18 -13.50
CA CYS A 268 -5.51 6.62 -13.22
C CYS A 268 -4.21 7.30 -12.80
N GLU A 269 -3.05 6.63 -12.84
CA GLU A 269 -1.75 7.29 -12.69
C GLU A 269 -1.39 8.03 -13.99
N ALA A 270 -1.18 9.34 -13.93
CA ALA A 270 -1.08 10.19 -15.12
C ALA A 270 0.11 9.87 -16.03
N ASP A 271 1.19 9.28 -15.52
CA ASP A 271 2.29 8.77 -16.35
C ASP A 271 1.87 7.54 -17.16
N LEU A 272 1.01 6.67 -16.62
CA LEU A 272 0.43 5.55 -17.33
C LEU A 272 -0.67 6.00 -18.29
N VAL A 273 -1.43 7.05 -17.95
CA VAL A 273 -2.37 7.72 -18.88
C VAL A 273 -1.63 8.24 -20.11
N LEU A 274 -0.52 8.92 -19.94
CA LEU A 274 0.33 9.39 -21.04
C LEU A 274 0.99 8.25 -21.83
N ALA A 275 1.09 7.07 -21.25
CA ALA A 275 1.58 5.84 -21.88
C ALA A 275 0.46 5.01 -22.56
N GLY A 276 -0.79 5.49 -22.57
CA GLY A 276 -1.91 4.86 -23.28
C GLY A 276 -2.86 4.04 -22.40
N SER A 277 -2.93 4.33 -21.09
CA SER A 277 -3.94 3.71 -20.21
C SER A 277 -5.36 3.97 -20.72
N ILE A 278 -6.23 2.97 -20.57
CA ILE A 278 -7.67 3.02 -20.90
C ILE A 278 -8.40 4.23 -20.27
N ALA A 279 -7.89 4.76 -19.15
CA ALA A 279 -8.48 5.92 -18.48
C ALA A 279 -8.26 7.24 -19.27
N GLY A 280 -7.26 7.32 -20.15
CA GLY A 280 -6.87 8.56 -20.82
C GLY A 280 -8.01 9.24 -21.56
N ASP A 281 -8.76 8.48 -22.36
CA ASP A 281 -9.87 8.98 -23.16
C ASP A 281 -11.22 9.00 -22.42
N ARG A 282 -11.22 8.74 -21.09
CA ARG A 282 -12.45 8.61 -20.30
C ARG A 282 -12.68 9.75 -19.31
N LEU A 283 -11.81 10.75 -19.29
CA LEU A 283 -11.97 11.90 -18.41
C LEU A 283 -13.34 12.59 -18.65
N GLY A 284 -14.09 12.85 -17.60
CA GLY A 284 -15.44 13.39 -17.66
C GLY A 284 -16.54 12.39 -18.05
N GLN A 285 -16.20 11.16 -18.39
CA GLN A 285 -17.15 10.12 -18.79
C GLN A 285 -17.54 9.23 -17.62
N ARG A 286 -18.70 8.56 -17.73
CA ARG A 286 -19.15 7.53 -16.81
C ARG A 286 -18.38 6.23 -17.03
N VAL A 287 -17.58 5.86 -16.04
CA VAL A 287 -16.73 4.65 -16.04
C VAL A 287 -17.17 3.61 -14.98
N ALA A 288 -18.11 3.99 -14.13
CA ALA A 288 -18.63 3.13 -13.04
C ALA A 288 -20.12 3.38 -12.79
N SER A 289 -20.73 2.52 -11.97
CA SER A 289 -22.06 2.73 -11.40
C SER A 289 -22.10 4.05 -10.60
N GLU A 290 -23.27 4.68 -10.52
CA GLU A 290 -23.50 5.90 -9.70
C GLU A 290 -23.20 5.70 -8.22
N LYS A 291 -23.28 4.47 -7.73
CA LYS A 291 -22.94 4.11 -6.35
C LYS A 291 -21.43 4.20 -6.07
N ILE A 292 -20.57 4.23 -7.08
CA ILE A 292 -19.13 4.24 -6.92
C ILE A 292 -18.60 5.67 -6.86
N THR A 293 -18.01 6.00 -5.73
CA THR A 293 -17.04 7.08 -5.56
C THR A 293 -15.73 6.47 -5.08
N LEU A 294 -14.62 6.81 -5.75
CA LEU A 294 -13.30 6.27 -5.47
C LEU A 294 -12.28 7.40 -5.40
N GLY A 295 -11.43 7.37 -4.39
CA GLY A 295 -10.41 8.40 -4.18
C GLY A 295 -9.07 7.85 -3.73
N ASP A 296 -8.06 8.73 -3.81
CA ASP A 296 -6.70 8.53 -3.30
C ASP A 296 -6.39 9.61 -2.26
N PHE A 297 -6.13 9.22 -1.01
CA PHE A 297 -6.06 10.08 0.16
C PHE A 297 -4.63 10.17 0.71
N GLY A 298 -4.23 11.34 1.19
CA GLY A 298 -2.89 11.59 1.72
C GLY A 298 -2.72 11.16 3.18
N GLY A 299 -3.06 12.06 4.10
CA GLY A 299 -2.80 11.88 5.52
C GLY A 299 -3.76 10.93 6.22
N ARG A 300 -5.06 11.04 5.91
CA ARG A 300 -6.14 10.22 6.48
C ARG A 300 -7.14 9.86 5.41
N GLY A 301 -7.71 8.68 5.49
CA GLY A 301 -8.81 8.27 4.65
C GLY A 301 -10.15 8.90 5.06
N PRO A 302 -11.23 8.63 4.30
CA PRO A 302 -12.54 9.23 4.55
C PRO A 302 -13.18 8.83 5.88
N ASP A 303 -12.73 7.75 6.51
CA ASP A 303 -13.15 7.29 7.83
C ASP A 303 -12.27 7.84 8.98
N GLY A 304 -11.38 8.80 8.69
CA GLY A 304 -10.43 9.37 9.65
C GLY A 304 -9.22 8.47 9.97
N ARG A 305 -9.17 7.25 9.42
CA ARG A 305 -8.05 6.32 9.55
C ARG A 305 -7.18 6.36 8.31
N SER A 306 -5.99 5.83 8.40
CA SER A 306 -5.11 5.66 7.25
C SER A 306 -4.34 4.35 7.36
N SER A 307 -4.04 3.75 6.22
CA SER A 307 -3.13 2.61 6.16
C SER A 307 -1.68 3.06 6.32
N PHE A 308 -1.40 4.30 5.95
CA PHE A 308 -0.18 5.04 6.27
C PHE A 308 -0.36 6.54 5.92
N ALA A 309 0.41 7.43 6.57
CA ALA A 309 0.23 8.88 6.42
C ALA A 309 1.30 9.49 5.51
N ILE A 310 0.85 10.25 4.49
CA ILE A 310 1.69 11.13 3.67
C ILE A 310 1.05 12.49 3.62
N HIS A 311 1.82 13.52 3.98
CA HIS A 311 1.35 14.91 3.97
C HIS A 311 2.00 15.76 2.87
N VAL A 312 3.20 15.38 2.46
CA VAL A 312 3.96 16.03 1.39
C VAL A 312 4.68 14.93 0.61
N ASP A 313 4.64 15.00 -0.71
CA ASP A 313 5.30 14.03 -1.56
C ASP A 313 6.80 14.32 -1.74
N ASP A 314 7.50 13.47 -2.49
CA ASP A 314 8.94 13.58 -2.71
C ASP A 314 9.34 14.68 -3.75
N GLU A 315 8.37 15.45 -4.28
CA GLU A 315 8.57 16.71 -5.03
C GLU A 315 8.32 17.95 -4.16
N GLY A 316 7.93 17.78 -2.89
CA GLY A 316 7.59 18.85 -1.98
C GLY A 316 6.17 19.39 -2.14
N THR A 317 5.30 18.67 -2.84
CA THR A 317 3.89 19.03 -3.05
C THR A 317 3.05 18.58 -1.85
N PRO A 318 2.24 19.46 -1.23
CA PRO A 318 1.26 19.04 -0.24
C PRO A 318 0.30 18.00 -0.81
N CYS A 319 0.02 16.95 -0.05
CA CYS A 319 -0.90 15.92 -0.47
C CYS A 319 -2.35 16.39 -0.31
N ALA A 320 -3.06 16.51 -1.43
CA ALA A 320 -4.50 16.79 -1.46
C ALA A 320 -5.27 15.47 -1.65
N ASP A 321 -6.41 15.34 -0.99
CA ASP A 321 -7.34 14.25 -1.25
C ASP A 321 -7.90 14.37 -2.66
N THR A 322 -7.88 13.28 -3.42
CA THR A 322 -8.19 13.27 -4.83
C THR A 322 -9.30 12.28 -5.12
N LEU A 323 -10.49 12.79 -5.46
CA LEU A 323 -11.58 11.93 -5.96
C LEU A 323 -11.33 11.63 -7.43
N LEU A 324 -10.89 10.40 -7.71
CA LEU A 324 -10.62 9.92 -9.08
C LEU A 324 -11.93 9.66 -9.81
N ILE A 325 -12.87 8.97 -9.17
CA ILE A 325 -14.23 8.72 -9.67
C ILE A 325 -15.22 9.28 -8.64
N GLU A 326 -16.16 10.10 -9.10
CA GLU A 326 -17.24 10.63 -8.29
C GLU A 326 -18.58 10.24 -8.88
N LYS A 327 -19.39 9.49 -8.13
CA LYS A 327 -20.69 8.97 -8.57
C LYS A 327 -20.64 8.38 -9.98
N GLY A 328 -19.62 7.55 -10.20
CA GLY A 328 -19.40 6.83 -11.46
C GLY A 328 -18.71 7.62 -12.57
N VAL A 329 -18.44 8.91 -12.41
CA VAL A 329 -17.78 9.76 -13.43
C VAL A 329 -16.31 9.93 -13.10
N LEU A 330 -15.41 9.66 -14.05
CA LEU A 330 -13.97 9.89 -13.94
C LEU A 330 -13.68 11.41 -13.94
N LYS A 331 -13.12 11.92 -12.84
CA LYS A 331 -12.95 13.36 -12.62
C LYS A 331 -11.55 13.86 -12.85
N THR A 332 -10.55 13.06 -12.52
CA THR A 332 -9.14 13.44 -12.59
C THR A 332 -8.23 12.20 -12.53
N PHE A 333 -6.93 12.43 -12.65
CA PHE A 333 -5.88 11.44 -12.51
C PHE A 333 -4.99 11.77 -11.29
N MET A 334 -4.13 10.85 -10.89
CA MET A 334 -3.07 11.11 -9.92
C MET A 334 -1.89 11.75 -10.63
N HIS A 335 -1.45 12.92 -10.16
CA HIS A 335 -0.45 13.72 -10.82
C HIS A 335 0.79 13.98 -9.94
N ASN A 336 1.95 13.99 -10.58
CA ASN A 336 3.11 14.76 -10.15
C ASN A 336 3.09 16.15 -10.83
N ARG A 337 4.08 17.00 -10.58
CA ARG A 337 4.14 18.36 -11.14
C ARG A 337 4.26 18.37 -12.67
N ASP A 338 5.06 17.49 -13.26
CA ASP A 338 5.25 17.40 -14.73
C ASP A 338 3.94 16.99 -15.44
N THR A 339 3.31 15.92 -15.01
CA THR A 339 2.08 15.44 -15.65
C THR A 339 0.89 16.38 -15.41
N ALA A 340 0.83 17.02 -14.23
CA ALA A 340 -0.18 18.03 -13.93
C ALA A 340 -0.09 19.20 -14.94
N GLN A 341 1.11 19.71 -15.17
CA GLN A 341 1.35 20.78 -16.14
C GLN A 341 1.02 20.34 -17.57
N ARG A 342 1.43 19.13 -17.98
CA ARG A 342 1.19 18.59 -19.33
C ARG A 342 -0.29 18.35 -19.64
N LEU A 343 -1.07 18.00 -18.62
CA LEU A 343 -2.50 17.69 -18.78
C LEU A 343 -3.41 18.81 -18.27
N GLY A 344 -2.86 19.99 -17.91
CA GLY A 344 -3.65 21.14 -17.47
C GLY A 344 -4.39 20.92 -16.15
N ALA A 345 -3.81 20.11 -15.25
CA ALA A 345 -4.38 19.75 -13.95
C ALA A 345 -3.55 20.34 -12.78
N ALA A 346 -4.00 20.13 -11.55
CA ALA A 346 -3.23 20.45 -10.34
C ALA A 346 -2.47 19.19 -9.85
N PRO A 347 -1.21 19.34 -9.36
CA PRO A 347 -0.51 18.25 -8.74
C PRO A 347 -1.17 17.88 -7.40
N ALA A 348 -1.32 16.59 -7.12
CA ALA A 348 -2.05 16.10 -5.95
C ALA A 348 -1.14 15.52 -4.84
N GLY A 349 0.19 15.56 -5.02
CA GLY A 349 1.12 15.02 -4.06
C GLY A 349 1.29 13.50 -4.17
N ASN A 350 1.39 12.99 -5.40
CA ASN A 350 1.56 11.56 -5.70
C ASN A 350 2.98 11.17 -6.10
N ALA A 351 3.93 12.11 -6.18
CA ALA A 351 5.32 11.81 -6.52
C ALA A 351 6.04 11.14 -5.33
N ARG A 352 6.26 9.82 -5.39
CA ARG A 352 6.77 9.05 -4.27
C ARG A 352 7.93 8.14 -4.68
N ALA A 353 8.89 7.97 -3.79
CA ALA A 353 10.01 7.05 -3.93
C ALA A 353 10.09 6.12 -2.72
N PHE A 354 10.49 4.87 -2.93
CA PHE A 354 10.61 3.87 -1.87
C PHE A 354 11.95 3.92 -1.14
N ALA A 355 13.05 4.09 -1.86
CA ALA A 355 14.39 4.15 -1.30
C ALA A 355 15.10 5.46 -1.66
N PHE A 356 16.23 5.76 -1.01
CA PHE A 356 17.05 6.92 -1.37
C PHE A 356 17.51 6.86 -2.82
N SER A 357 17.73 5.66 -3.35
CA SER A 357 18.18 5.40 -4.72
C SER A 357 17.10 5.49 -5.79
N ASP A 358 15.83 5.62 -5.38
CA ASP A 358 14.72 5.67 -6.30
C ASP A 358 14.35 7.11 -6.67
N GLU A 359 14.14 7.36 -7.96
CA GLU A 359 13.53 8.59 -8.44
C GLU A 359 12.03 8.59 -8.10
N PRO A 360 11.45 9.73 -7.65
CA PRO A 360 10.02 9.82 -7.40
C PRO A 360 9.19 9.53 -8.65
N LEU A 361 8.22 8.65 -8.53
CA LEU A 361 7.24 8.30 -9.55
C LEU A 361 5.83 8.63 -9.05
N ILE A 362 4.86 8.76 -9.96
CA ILE A 362 3.45 8.83 -9.55
C ILE A 362 3.09 7.49 -8.93
N ARG A 363 2.59 7.53 -7.69
CA ARG A 363 2.21 6.36 -6.91
C ARG A 363 0.96 6.66 -6.09
N MET A 364 0.09 5.68 -6.02
CA MET A 364 -1.04 5.70 -5.08
C MET A 364 -0.58 5.89 -3.64
N ARG A 365 -1.44 6.45 -2.81
CA ARG A 365 -1.25 6.68 -1.38
C ARG A 365 -2.17 5.78 -0.58
N ASN A 366 -3.37 6.25 -0.24
CA ASN A 366 -4.44 5.46 0.37
C ASN A 366 -5.64 5.46 -0.58
N THR A 367 -5.68 4.48 -1.48
CA THR A 367 -6.72 4.39 -2.51
C THR A 367 -7.88 3.54 -1.99
N CYS A 368 -9.11 4.05 -2.07
CA CYS A 368 -10.28 3.30 -1.64
C CYS A 368 -11.57 3.65 -2.40
N ILE A 369 -12.49 2.69 -2.45
CA ILE A 369 -13.90 2.95 -2.71
C ILE A 369 -14.50 3.53 -1.44
N LEU A 370 -15.30 4.60 -1.55
CA LEU A 370 -15.96 5.22 -0.42
C LEU A 370 -17.16 4.36 0.03
N PRO A 371 -17.50 4.37 1.34
CA PRO A 371 -18.66 3.67 1.85
C PRO A 371 -19.98 4.13 1.19
N GLY A 372 -20.89 3.18 1.00
CA GLY A 372 -22.30 3.39 0.69
C GLY A 372 -23.17 3.01 1.89
N ASP A 373 -24.41 2.62 1.63
CA ASP A 373 -25.39 2.35 2.67
C ASP A 373 -25.99 0.93 2.61
N ASP A 374 -25.56 0.10 1.64
CA ASP A 374 -26.18 -1.20 1.41
C ASP A 374 -25.64 -2.26 2.41
N PRO A 375 -26.48 -2.90 3.27
CA PRO A 375 -26.03 -3.94 4.19
C PRO A 375 -25.51 -5.18 3.46
N LEU A 376 -24.55 -5.89 4.08
CA LEU A 376 -23.99 -7.12 3.51
C LEU A 376 -25.07 -8.20 3.29
N ASP A 377 -26.02 -8.33 4.20
CA ASP A 377 -27.11 -9.31 4.10
C ASP A 377 -28.03 -9.03 2.90
N ASP A 378 -28.26 -7.75 2.58
CA ASP A 378 -29.04 -7.36 1.39
C ASP A 378 -28.28 -7.69 0.11
N MET A 379 -26.96 -7.48 0.09
CA MET A 379 -26.11 -7.88 -1.06
C MET A 379 -26.18 -9.38 -1.31
N ILE A 380 -26.05 -10.19 -0.25
CA ILE A 380 -26.14 -11.64 -0.31
C ILE A 380 -27.55 -12.06 -0.72
N GLY A 381 -28.58 -11.44 -0.11
CA GLY A 381 -29.99 -11.69 -0.40
C GLY A 381 -30.38 -11.42 -1.86
N ALA A 382 -29.68 -10.50 -2.52
CA ALA A 382 -29.92 -10.13 -3.92
C ALA A 382 -29.26 -11.08 -4.95
N ILE A 383 -28.64 -12.18 -4.53
CA ILE A 383 -27.99 -13.17 -5.41
C ILE A 383 -28.73 -14.52 -5.30
N GLU A 384 -29.32 -14.98 -6.40
CA GLU A 384 -29.92 -16.31 -6.46
C GLU A 384 -28.83 -17.40 -6.54
N HIS A 385 -27.83 -17.19 -7.40
CA HIS A 385 -26.68 -18.06 -7.58
C HIS A 385 -25.42 -17.24 -7.81
N GLY A 386 -24.40 -17.43 -6.99
CA GLY A 386 -23.12 -16.70 -7.09
C GLY A 386 -22.24 -16.98 -5.90
N TYR A 387 -21.36 -15.99 -5.58
CA TYR A 387 -20.33 -16.20 -4.58
C TYR A 387 -20.11 -14.98 -3.68
N TYR A 388 -19.71 -15.23 -2.44
CA TYR A 388 -19.14 -14.26 -1.53
C TYR A 388 -17.65 -14.53 -1.41
N PHE A 389 -16.81 -13.63 -1.92
CA PHE A 389 -15.37 -13.73 -1.92
C PHE A 389 -14.73 -12.87 -0.85
N ARG A 390 -13.81 -13.47 -0.12
CA ARG A 390 -13.01 -12.84 0.94
C ARG A 390 -11.54 -13.20 0.72
N ARG A 391 -10.62 -12.35 1.20
CA ARG A 391 -9.18 -12.60 1.16
C ARG A 391 -8.64 -12.83 -0.25
N ALA A 392 -8.33 -11.75 -0.92
CA ALA A 392 -7.55 -11.82 -2.15
C ALA A 392 -6.10 -12.19 -1.84
N THR A 393 -5.48 -12.87 -2.78
CA THR A 393 -4.04 -13.13 -2.78
C THR A 393 -3.33 -12.09 -3.67
N ASN A 394 -2.39 -12.51 -4.50
CA ASN A 394 -1.76 -11.65 -5.50
C ASN A 394 -2.75 -11.21 -6.58
N GLY A 395 -2.58 -10.01 -7.09
CA GLY A 395 -3.33 -9.48 -8.21
C GLY A 395 -2.42 -8.76 -9.17
N GLN A 396 -2.91 -8.59 -10.38
CA GLN A 396 -2.29 -7.76 -11.41
C GLN A 396 -3.35 -7.10 -12.26
N ALA A 397 -3.02 -5.91 -12.79
CA ALA A 397 -3.78 -5.25 -13.83
C ALA A 397 -2.82 -4.63 -14.84
N ASP A 398 -3.30 -4.41 -16.06
CA ASP A 398 -2.53 -3.78 -17.14
C ASP A 398 -3.12 -2.42 -17.57
N LEU A 399 -2.50 -1.81 -18.57
CA LEU A 399 -2.93 -0.52 -19.09
C LEU A 399 -4.28 -0.55 -19.83
N THR A 400 -4.72 -1.74 -20.25
CA THR A 400 -6.04 -1.93 -20.90
C THR A 400 -7.16 -2.02 -19.86
N GLY A 401 -6.79 -2.07 -18.56
CA GLY A 401 -7.73 -2.25 -17.46
C GLY A 401 -8.14 -3.70 -17.24
N GLU A 402 -7.53 -4.66 -17.92
CA GLU A 402 -7.70 -6.07 -17.58
C GLU A 402 -7.07 -6.37 -16.23
N PHE A 403 -7.79 -7.06 -15.37
CA PHE A 403 -7.32 -7.47 -14.05
C PHE A 403 -7.54 -8.97 -13.80
N MET A 404 -6.69 -9.53 -12.97
CA MET A 404 -6.85 -10.88 -12.41
C MET A 404 -6.33 -10.93 -10.98
N PHE A 405 -7.11 -11.54 -10.07
CA PHE A 405 -6.77 -11.77 -8.67
C PHE A 405 -6.97 -13.22 -8.29
N GLY A 406 -6.12 -13.74 -7.43
CA GLY A 406 -6.40 -14.95 -6.69
C GLY A 406 -7.34 -14.64 -5.52
N VAL A 407 -8.25 -15.55 -5.25
CA VAL A 407 -9.14 -15.55 -4.08
C VAL A 407 -8.99 -16.88 -3.37
N ASN A 408 -8.64 -16.84 -2.10
CA ASN A 408 -8.38 -18.06 -1.34
C ASN A 408 -9.36 -18.33 -0.20
N CYS A 409 -10.40 -17.50 -0.05
CA CYS A 409 -11.47 -17.71 0.91
C CYS A 409 -12.79 -17.20 0.34
N GLY A 410 -13.85 -18.00 0.45
CA GLY A 410 -15.17 -17.59 -0.02
C GLY A 410 -16.26 -18.59 0.35
N ARG A 411 -17.49 -18.25 0.00
CA ARG A 411 -18.66 -19.11 0.17
C ARG A 411 -19.57 -19.00 -1.04
N GLU A 412 -20.25 -20.10 -1.39
CA GLU A 412 -21.36 -20.07 -2.33
C GLU A 412 -22.50 -19.19 -1.79
N ILE A 413 -23.22 -18.56 -2.70
CA ILE A 413 -24.53 -17.96 -2.42
C ILE A 413 -25.56 -18.74 -3.23
N ARG A 414 -26.57 -19.25 -2.55
CA ARG A 414 -27.71 -19.96 -3.15
C ARG A 414 -29.01 -19.41 -2.55
N ASN A 415 -29.89 -18.89 -3.40
CA ASN A 415 -31.19 -18.31 -3.00
C ASN A 415 -31.04 -17.28 -1.87
N GLY A 416 -30.07 -16.36 -2.01
CA GLY A 416 -29.81 -15.29 -1.04
C GLY A 416 -29.19 -15.74 0.29
N LYS A 417 -28.60 -16.94 0.37
CA LYS A 417 -28.00 -17.47 1.60
C LYS A 417 -26.60 -18.01 1.36
N LEU A 418 -25.74 -17.86 2.36
CA LEU A 418 -24.39 -18.42 2.32
C LEU A 418 -24.44 -19.95 2.42
N GLY A 419 -23.87 -20.61 1.42
CA GLY A 419 -23.78 -22.06 1.29
C GLY A 419 -22.41 -22.61 1.70
N ARG A 420 -21.89 -23.55 0.90
CA ARG A 420 -20.62 -24.23 1.13
C ARG A 420 -19.44 -23.24 1.05
N ALA A 421 -18.36 -23.53 1.77
CA ALA A 421 -17.10 -22.84 1.57
C ALA A 421 -16.49 -23.17 0.21
N LEU A 422 -15.58 -22.34 -0.25
CA LEU A 422 -14.95 -22.45 -1.55
C LEU A 422 -13.46 -22.77 -1.43
N ARG A 423 -12.97 -23.52 -2.40
CA ARG A 423 -11.54 -23.69 -2.68
C ARG A 423 -11.01 -22.46 -3.40
N ASP A 424 -9.68 -22.41 -3.58
CA ASP A 424 -9.03 -21.35 -4.32
C ASP A 424 -9.62 -21.18 -5.71
N THR A 425 -9.76 -19.94 -6.09
CA THR A 425 -10.22 -19.52 -7.42
C THR A 425 -9.53 -18.26 -7.87
N THR A 426 -9.80 -17.85 -9.09
CA THR A 426 -9.40 -16.53 -9.62
C THR A 426 -10.64 -15.75 -10.00
N ILE A 427 -10.54 -14.43 -9.90
CA ILE A 427 -11.50 -13.50 -10.49
C ILE A 427 -10.79 -12.62 -11.50
N SER A 428 -11.45 -12.32 -12.61
CA SER A 428 -10.90 -11.49 -13.68
C SER A 428 -11.98 -10.65 -14.35
N GLY A 429 -11.56 -9.64 -15.11
CA GLY A 429 -12.45 -8.77 -15.86
C GLY A 429 -11.75 -7.54 -16.39
N VAL A 430 -12.54 -6.62 -16.94
CA VAL A 430 -12.10 -5.27 -17.31
C VAL A 430 -12.60 -4.29 -16.25
N ALA A 431 -11.71 -3.47 -15.72
CA ALA A 431 -11.95 -2.60 -14.57
C ALA A 431 -13.25 -1.78 -14.66
N PHE A 432 -13.39 -1.00 -15.73
CA PHE A 432 -14.56 -0.11 -15.87
C PHE A 432 -15.85 -0.87 -16.14
N ASP A 433 -15.81 -2.00 -16.82
CA ASP A 433 -17.01 -2.81 -17.06
C ASP A 433 -17.49 -3.47 -15.75
N MET A 434 -16.56 -3.98 -14.96
CA MET A 434 -16.86 -4.50 -13.63
C MET A 434 -17.44 -3.40 -12.74
N LEU A 435 -16.82 -2.20 -12.69
CA LEU A 435 -17.31 -1.07 -11.87
C LEU A 435 -18.71 -0.60 -12.31
N LYS A 436 -19.05 -0.66 -13.60
CA LYS A 436 -20.40 -0.38 -14.10
C LYS A 436 -21.43 -1.40 -13.62
N SER A 437 -20.99 -2.64 -13.37
CA SER A 437 -21.86 -3.73 -12.88
C SER A 437 -22.17 -3.64 -11.38
N VAL A 438 -21.52 -2.74 -10.64
CA VAL A 438 -21.74 -2.59 -9.19
C VAL A 438 -23.15 -2.11 -8.91
N THR A 439 -23.88 -2.89 -8.11
CA THR A 439 -25.28 -2.59 -7.73
C THR A 439 -25.45 -2.21 -6.26
N HIS A 440 -24.49 -2.63 -5.40
CA HIS A 440 -24.52 -2.35 -3.96
C HIS A 440 -23.14 -2.00 -3.46
N VAL A 441 -23.08 -1.09 -2.47
CA VAL A 441 -21.84 -0.66 -1.80
C VAL A 441 -22.10 -0.58 -0.30
N GLY A 442 -21.32 -1.29 0.49
CA GLY A 442 -21.51 -1.42 1.93
C GLY A 442 -21.10 -0.19 2.74
N PRO A 443 -21.52 -0.12 4.01
CA PRO A 443 -21.25 1.04 4.88
C PRO A 443 -19.87 1.02 5.56
N THR A 444 -19.18 -0.13 5.57
CA THR A 444 -17.98 -0.30 6.39
C THR A 444 -16.72 -0.29 5.53
N LEU A 445 -15.92 0.77 5.66
CA LEU A 445 -14.58 0.85 5.07
C LEU A 445 -13.59 0.06 5.92
N SER A 446 -12.81 -0.80 5.29
CA SER A 446 -11.66 -1.46 5.89
C SER A 446 -10.40 -1.25 5.06
N TRP A 447 -9.25 -1.17 5.73
CA TRP A 447 -7.94 -1.00 5.11
C TRP A 447 -7.12 -2.28 5.20
N SER A 448 -6.50 -2.68 4.10
CA SER A 448 -5.54 -3.78 4.12
C SER A 448 -4.29 -3.39 4.93
N PRO A 449 -3.87 -4.18 5.91
CA PRO A 449 -2.66 -3.90 6.68
C PRO A 449 -1.37 -4.09 5.89
N SER A 450 -1.41 -4.86 4.79
CA SER A 450 -0.22 -5.33 4.05
C SER A 450 -0.12 -4.79 2.61
N GLY A 451 -0.75 -3.64 2.29
CA GLY A 451 -0.72 -3.08 0.94
C GLY A 451 0.70 -2.72 0.46
N TRP A 452 1.14 -3.37 -0.61
CA TRP A 452 2.37 -3.08 -1.35
C TRP A 452 2.07 -2.98 -2.84
N CYS A 453 2.74 -2.06 -3.52
CA CYS A 453 2.62 -1.85 -4.96
C CYS A 453 3.99 -1.97 -5.63
N GLY A 454 4.06 -2.65 -6.78
CA GLY A 454 5.30 -3.03 -7.47
C GLY A 454 5.66 -2.24 -8.73
N LYS A 455 4.95 -1.15 -9.10
CA LYS A 455 5.25 -0.39 -10.32
C LYS A 455 6.68 0.17 -10.31
N LYS A 456 7.60 -0.44 -11.07
CA LYS A 456 9.04 -0.13 -11.21
C LYS A 456 9.85 -0.16 -9.90
N GLN A 457 9.23 0.13 -8.77
CA GLN A 457 9.82 0.09 -7.44
C GLN A 457 8.76 -0.38 -6.44
N PRO A 458 9.11 -1.17 -5.40
CA PRO A 458 8.16 -1.52 -4.36
C PRO A 458 7.81 -0.26 -3.57
N ILE A 459 6.56 -0.12 -3.13
CA ILE A 459 6.18 0.96 -2.23
C ILE A 459 4.98 0.56 -1.36
N THR A 460 4.96 1.06 -0.12
CA THR A 460 3.81 0.90 0.75
C THR A 460 2.63 1.73 0.27
N VAL A 461 1.44 1.14 0.24
CA VAL A 461 0.19 1.78 -0.16
C VAL A 461 -0.94 1.36 0.78
N GLY A 462 -1.94 2.21 0.92
CA GLY A 462 -3.22 1.86 1.50
C GLY A 462 -4.16 1.34 0.41
N MET A 463 -4.76 0.20 0.67
CA MET A 463 -5.80 -0.40 -0.17
C MET A 463 -7.03 -0.54 0.70
N GLY A 464 -8.12 0.14 0.35
CA GLY A 464 -9.32 0.17 1.17
C GLY A 464 -10.60 0.09 0.36
N GLY A 465 -11.66 -0.38 1.00
CA GLY A 465 -12.99 -0.39 0.42
C GLY A 465 -14.03 -0.96 1.38
N PRO A 466 -15.30 -0.74 1.10
CA PRO A 466 -16.41 -1.50 1.67
C PRO A 466 -16.63 -2.79 0.88
N ALA A 467 -17.50 -3.67 1.38
CA ALA A 467 -18.01 -4.76 0.55
C ALA A 467 -18.80 -4.19 -0.64
N ILE A 468 -18.70 -4.84 -1.81
CA ILE A 468 -19.45 -4.47 -3.02
C ILE A 468 -20.08 -5.69 -3.67
N LYS A 469 -21.28 -5.52 -4.26
CA LYS A 469 -21.90 -6.51 -5.13
C LYS A 469 -21.70 -6.10 -6.59
N CYS A 470 -21.08 -6.99 -7.38
CA CYS A 470 -20.77 -6.76 -8.78
C CYS A 470 -20.79 -8.06 -9.59
N ARG A 471 -20.39 -7.98 -10.85
CA ARG A 471 -20.22 -9.13 -11.74
C ARG A 471 -18.79 -9.24 -12.23
N VAL A 472 -18.21 -10.44 -12.13
CA VAL A 472 -16.84 -10.75 -12.55
C VAL A 472 -16.80 -12.09 -13.28
N HIS A 473 -15.72 -12.35 -14.00
CA HIS A 473 -15.40 -13.70 -14.47
C HIS A 473 -14.71 -14.46 -13.34
N VAL A 474 -15.25 -15.62 -13.00
CA VAL A 474 -14.70 -16.55 -12.01
C VAL A 474 -13.99 -17.68 -12.74
N GLY A 475 -12.75 -17.97 -12.33
CA GLY A 475 -12.02 -19.15 -12.79
C GLY A 475 -12.61 -20.41 -12.14
N GLY A 476 -12.64 -21.49 -12.90
CA GLY A 476 -13.04 -22.80 -12.40
C GLY A 476 -11.93 -23.81 -12.59
N ARG A 477 -12.05 -24.97 -11.92
CA ARG A 477 -11.25 -26.12 -12.27
C ARG A 477 -11.96 -26.81 -13.44
N SER A 478 -11.29 -26.89 -14.58
CA SER A 478 -11.74 -27.69 -15.74
C SER A 478 -11.61 -29.17 -15.43
#